data_f023cecfde858570672ec0ab26a4d6df
#
_entry.id   f023cecfde858570672ec0ab26a4d6df
#
_cell.length_a   1.000
_cell.length_b   1.000
_cell.length_c   1.000
_cell.angle_alpha   90.00
_cell.angle_beta   90.00
_cell.angle_gamma   90.00
#
_symmetry.space_group_name_H-M   'P 1'
#
loop_
_entity.id
_entity.type
_entity.pdbx_description
1 polymer ?
#
loop_
_entity_poly.entity_id
_entity_poly.type
_entity_poly.pdbx_seq_one_letter_code
_entity_poly.pdbx_strand_id
1 'polypeptide(L)'
;MLAPRNPQLNRHGELIHLLSTEGLPRELLTHILDTAAQFVSVSDREVKKVPLLRGKSVFNLFFENSTRTRTTFDIAATRLSADVYTLDIGRSSTAKGESLLDTVANLSAMAADIFVVRHGESGAPYLLAQHVAPHVHVINAGDGRHAHPTQGLLDMYTIRHFKKDFSRLVVA
;
A
#
# COMPACT_ATOMS: atom_id res chain seq x y z
N MET A 1 -7.92 8.51 -29.47
CA MET A 1 -7.05 8.55 -28.29
C MET A 1 -7.36 7.31 -27.45
N LEU A 2 -6.39 6.43 -27.21
CA LEU A 2 -6.53 5.37 -26.22
C LEU A 2 -6.65 6.03 -24.85
N ALA A 3 -7.63 5.61 -24.05
CA ALA A 3 -7.75 6.08 -22.66
C ALA A 3 -6.43 5.82 -21.92
N PRO A 4 -5.96 6.76 -21.10
CA PRO A 4 -4.74 6.55 -20.35
C PRO A 4 -4.89 5.25 -19.52
N ARG A 5 -3.92 4.34 -19.69
CA ARG A 5 -3.91 3.05 -19.00
C ARG A 5 -3.79 3.29 -17.50
N ASN A 6 -4.71 2.73 -16.72
CA ASN A 6 -4.62 2.80 -15.27
C ASN A 6 -3.35 2.08 -14.79
N PRO A 7 -2.37 2.76 -14.19
CA PRO A 7 -1.10 2.14 -13.80
C PRO A 7 -1.26 1.12 -12.67
N GLN A 8 -2.41 1.10 -12.01
CA GLN A 8 -2.70 0.17 -10.92
C GLN A 8 -3.04 -1.25 -11.39
N LEU A 9 -3.44 -1.39 -12.67
CA LEU A 9 -3.92 -2.64 -13.21
C LEU A 9 -3.02 -3.12 -14.35
N ASN A 10 -2.81 -4.44 -14.43
CA ASN A 10 -2.16 -5.05 -15.58
C ASN A 10 -3.13 -5.15 -16.77
N ARG A 11 -2.69 -5.73 -17.89
CA ARG A 11 -3.50 -5.92 -19.11
C ARG A 11 -4.71 -6.84 -18.92
N HIS A 12 -4.73 -7.63 -17.83
CA HIS A 12 -5.81 -8.56 -17.49
C HIS A 12 -6.78 -7.97 -16.46
N GLY A 13 -6.57 -6.71 -16.02
CA GLY A 13 -7.38 -6.06 -14.99
C GLY A 13 -7.02 -6.46 -13.56
N GLU A 14 -5.90 -7.15 -13.34
CA GLU A 14 -5.43 -7.54 -12.02
C GLU A 14 -4.64 -6.41 -11.37
N LEU A 15 -4.79 -6.25 -10.05
CA LEU A 15 -4.10 -5.22 -9.27
C LEU A 15 -2.59 -5.51 -9.19
N ILE A 16 -1.79 -4.56 -9.68
CA ILE A 16 -0.33 -4.60 -9.56
C ILE A 16 0.21 -3.54 -8.60
N HIS A 17 -0.49 -2.39 -8.49
CA HIS A 17 -0.17 -1.35 -7.51
C HIS A 17 -1.45 -0.86 -6.86
N LEU A 18 -1.41 -0.52 -5.58
CA LEU A 18 -2.52 0.13 -4.87
C LEU A 18 -2.15 1.60 -4.61
N LEU A 19 -2.49 2.49 -5.55
CA LEU A 19 -2.11 3.89 -5.50
C LEU A 19 -3.26 4.80 -5.07
N SER A 20 -4.50 4.45 -5.46
CA SER A 20 -5.74 5.13 -5.10
C SER A 20 -6.88 4.12 -5.14
N THR A 21 -8.01 4.43 -4.51
CA THR A 21 -9.27 3.69 -4.73
C THR A 21 -9.96 4.14 -6.02
N GLU A 22 -9.63 5.32 -6.52
CA GLU A 22 -10.16 5.86 -7.77
C GLU A 22 -9.70 5.02 -8.96
N GLY A 23 -10.61 4.73 -9.88
CA GLY A 23 -10.34 3.97 -11.10
C GLY A 23 -10.17 2.46 -10.87
N LEU A 24 -10.37 1.94 -9.65
CA LEU A 24 -10.43 0.50 -9.40
C LEU A 24 -11.86 -0.01 -9.55
N PRO A 25 -12.06 -1.20 -10.14
CA PRO A 25 -13.36 -1.84 -10.23
C PRO A 25 -13.97 -2.08 -8.83
N ARG A 26 -15.29 -1.90 -8.74
CA ARG A 26 -16.02 -2.15 -7.48
C ARG A 26 -15.82 -3.58 -6.97
N GLU A 27 -15.80 -4.53 -7.88
CA GLU A 27 -15.61 -5.96 -7.59
C GLU A 27 -14.25 -6.20 -6.92
N LEU A 28 -13.21 -5.52 -7.39
CA LEU A 28 -11.87 -5.61 -6.83
C LEU A 28 -11.84 -5.02 -5.41
N LEU A 29 -12.43 -3.84 -5.21
CA LEU A 29 -12.51 -3.22 -3.88
C LEU A 29 -13.32 -4.10 -2.91
N THR A 30 -14.42 -4.70 -3.36
CA THR A 30 -15.21 -5.64 -2.58
C THR A 30 -14.38 -6.87 -2.21
N HIS A 31 -13.64 -7.42 -3.16
CA HIS A 31 -12.75 -8.57 -2.92
C HIS A 31 -11.67 -8.26 -1.87
N ILE A 32 -11.08 -7.06 -1.91
CA ILE A 32 -10.11 -6.63 -0.89
C ILE A 32 -10.77 -6.58 0.50
N LEU A 33 -11.98 -6.02 0.61
CA LEU A 33 -12.71 -5.95 1.88
C LEU A 33 -13.12 -7.35 2.40
N ASP A 34 -13.49 -8.27 1.51
CA ASP A 34 -13.85 -9.64 1.88
C ASP A 34 -12.61 -10.43 2.34
N THR A 35 -11.49 -10.22 1.67
CA THR A 35 -10.20 -10.79 2.07
C THR A 35 -9.79 -10.25 3.44
N ALA A 36 -9.92 -8.94 3.68
CA ALA A 36 -9.62 -8.34 4.99
C ALA A 36 -10.46 -8.97 6.11
N ALA A 37 -11.74 -9.26 5.85
CA ALA A 37 -12.62 -9.93 6.83
C ALA A 37 -12.09 -11.31 7.26
N GLN A 38 -11.47 -12.06 6.35
CA GLN A 38 -10.89 -13.37 6.66
C GLN A 38 -9.66 -13.26 7.56
N PHE A 39 -8.91 -12.13 7.49
CA PHE A 39 -7.72 -11.90 8.31
C PHE A 39 -8.01 -11.45 9.75
N VAL A 40 -9.23 -11.00 10.05
CA VAL A 40 -9.60 -10.61 11.43
C VAL A 40 -9.31 -11.74 12.41
N SER A 41 -9.70 -12.97 12.06
CA SER A 41 -9.48 -14.16 12.90
C SER A 41 -7.99 -14.49 13.14
N VAL A 42 -7.09 -14.04 12.28
CA VAL A 42 -5.65 -14.27 12.44
C VAL A 42 -5.11 -13.53 13.67
N SER A 43 -5.68 -12.37 13.99
CA SER A 43 -5.28 -11.55 15.14
C SER A 43 -5.65 -12.20 16.48
N ASP A 44 -6.64 -13.09 16.49
CA ASP A 44 -7.14 -13.77 17.69
C ASP A 44 -6.45 -15.11 17.94
N ARG A 45 -5.59 -15.57 17.01
CA ARG A 45 -4.86 -16.83 17.14
C ARG A 45 -3.69 -16.67 18.11
N GLU A 46 -3.28 -17.78 18.72
CA GLU A 46 -2.04 -17.86 19.51
C GLU A 46 -0.83 -17.50 18.65
N VAL A 47 -0.72 -18.12 17.45
CA VAL A 47 0.28 -17.75 16.44
C VAL A 47 -0.33 -16.80 15.43
N LYS A 48 -0.01 -15.52 15.58
CA LYS A 48 -0.54 -14.42 14.73
C LYS A 48 0.24 -14.27 13.43
N LYS A 49 0.57 -15.37 12.76
CA LYS A 49 1.31 -15.38 11.48
C LYS A 49 0.68 -16.33 10.48
N VAL A 50 0.74 -15.94 9.21
CA VAL A 50 0.38 -16.78 8.06
C VAL A 50 1.47 -16.66 6.98
N PRO A 51 1.84 -17.72 6.26
CA PRO A 51 3.02 -17.73 5.39
C PRO A 51 2.76 -17.20 3.96
N LEU A 52 1.87 -16.23 3.80
CA LEU A 52 1.44 -15.74 2.48
C LEU A 52 2.51 -14.91 1.75
N LEU A 53 3.37 -14.20 2.50
CA LEU A 53 4.47 -13.40 1.94
C LEU A 53 5.84 -13.95 2.35
N ARG A 54 5.93 -15.24 2.68
CA ARG A 54 7.22 -15.86 3.04
C ARG A 54 8.20 -15.77 1.89
N GLY A 55 9.40 -15.22 2.17
CA GLY A 55 10.45 -14.99 1.17
C GLY A 55 10.21 -13.77 0.29
N LYS A 56 9.25 -12.90 0.64
CA LYS A 56 9.03 -11.61 0.01
C LYS A 56 9.59 -10.50 0.86
N SER A 57 10.26 -9.54 0.21
CA SER A 57 10.84 -8.36 0.85
C SER A 57 9.90 -7.16 0.73
N VAL A 58 9.48 -6.61 1.89
CA VAL A 58 8.63 -5.43 1.98
C VAL A 58 9.44 -4.27 2.52
N PHE A 59 9.58 -3.21 1.74
CA PHE A 59 10.24 -1.97 2.14
C PHE A 59 9.20 -0.89 2.46
N ASN A 60 9.13 -0.48 3.73
CA ASN A 60 8.31 0.62 4.19
C ASN A 60 9.12 1.92 4.12
N LEU A 61 8.79 2.78 3.14
CA LEU A 61 9.48 4.03 2.85
C LEU A 61 8.63 5.19 3.36
N PHE A 62 9.02 5.76 4.50
CA PHE A 62 8.32 6.87 5.11
C PHE A 62 9.15 8.15 5.01
N PHE A 63 8.68 9.07 4.17
CA PHE A 63 9.26 10.42 3.98
C PHE A 63 8.63 11.45 4.90
N GLU A 64 7.52 11.09 5.56
CA GLU A 64 6.84 11.87 6.59
C GLU A 64 6.73 11.09 7.90
N ASN A 65 6.71 11.81 9.01
CA ASN A 65 6.46 11.19 10.32
C ASN A 65 5.03 10.62 10.40
N SER A 66 4.92 9.32 10.54
CA SER A 66 3.64 8.64 10.77
C SER A 66 3.83 7.37 11.58
N THR A 67 3.78 7.48 12.89
CA THR A 67 4.00 6.34 13.80
C THR A 67 2.94 5.25 13.60
N ARG A 68 1.66 5.62 13.59
CA ARG A 68 0.57 4.65 13.45
C ARG A 68 0.62 3.90 12.12
N THR A 69 0.66 4.62 11.00
CA THR A 69 0.66 4.00 9.66
C THR A 69 1.88 3.10 9.48
N ARG A 70 3.07 3.57 9.86
CA ARG A 70 4.30 2.79 9.79
C ARG A 70 4.19 1.49 10.57
N THR A 71 3.82 1.57 11.86
CA THR A 71 3.67 0.40 12.72
C THR A 71 2.61 -0.56 12.20
N THR A 72 1.51 -0.06 11.63
CA THR A 72 0.45 -0.89 11.06
C THR A 72 0.98 -1.73 9.87
N PHE A 73 1.72 -1.12 8.95
CA PHE A 73 2.31 -1.84 7.83
C PHE A 73 3.41 -2.82 8.28
N ASP A 74 4.25 -2.45 9.26
CA ASP A 74 5.24 -3.35 9.86
C ASP A 74 4.58 -4.61 10.42
N ILE A 75 3.53 -4.44 11.23
CA ILE A 75 2.79 -5.54 11.83
C ILE A 75 2.11 -6.38 10.74
N ALA A 76 1.45 -5.76 9.77
CA ALA A 76 0.73 -6.47 8.71
C ALA A 76 1.68 -7.35 7.88
N ALA A 77 2.77 -6.80 7.37
CA ALA A 77 3.75 -7.54 6.57
C ALA A 77 4.44 -8.65 7.40
N THR A 78 4.79 -8.38 8.65
CA THR A 78 5.37 -9.38 9.56
C THR A 78 4.40 -10.53 9.84
N ARG A 79 3.10 -10.25 10.01
CA ARG A 79 2.06 -11.28 10.22
C ARG A 79 1.83 -12.13 8.95
N LEU A 80 2.11 -11.58 7.78
CA LEU A 80 2.10 -12.32 6.50
C LEU A 80 3.41 -13.08 6.24
N SER A 81 4.37 -13.03 7.18
CA SER A 81 5.69 -13.67 7.13
C SER A 81 6.63 -13.10 6.06
N ALA A 82 6.48 -11.82 5.71
CA ALA A 82 7.45 -11.11 4.88
C ALA A 82 8.71 -10.74 5.67
N ASP A 83 9.81 -10.53 4.95
CA ASP A 83 10.98 -9.83 5.45
C ASP A 83 10.73 -8.32 5.34
N VAL A 84 10.69 -7.63 6.48
CA VAL A 84 10.24 -6.23 6.55
C VAL A 84 11.41 -5.30 6.85
N TYR A 85 11.59 -4.30 6.00
CA TYR A 85 12.61 -3.26 6.14
C TYR A 85 11.93 -1.89 6.20
N THR A 86 11.99 -1.23 7.35
CA THR A 86 11.37 0.08 7.52
C THR A 86 12.42 1.18 7.56
N LEU A 87 12.33 2.11 6.63
CA LEU A 87 13.26 3.20 6.44
C LEU A 87 12.57 4.54 6.70
N ASP A 88 13.14 5.32 7.62
CA ASP A 88 12.79 6.73 7.85
C ASP A 88 13.67 7.60 6.97
N ILE A 89 13.22 7.81 5.73
CA ILE A 89 14.01 8.47 4.69
C ILE A 89 13.99 10.00 4.86
N GLY A 90 12.91 10.55 5.41
CA GLY A 90 12.77 11.99 5.66
C GLY A 90 13.89 12.58 6.53
N ARG A 91 14.56 11.74 7.31
CA ARG A 91 15.72 12.16 8.16
C ARG A 91 17.08 11.82 7.57
N SER A 92 17.19 10.86 6.66
CA SER A 92 18.47 10.33 6.21
C SER A 92 18.87 10.71 4.79
N SER A 93 17.95 10.74 3.81
CA SER A 93 18.29 10.91 2.39
C SER A 93 18.19 12.35 1.91
N THR A 94 17.26 13.15 2.43
CA THR A 94 17.18 14.60 2.14
C THR A 94 18.43 15.35 2.59
N ALA A 95 19.14 14.85 3.59
CA ALA A 95 20.42 15.41 4.04
C ALA A 95 21.58 15.17 3.05
N LYS A 96 21.42 14.25 2.07
CA LYS A 96 22.47 13.86 1.11
C LYS A 96 22.18 14.24 -0.34
N GLY A 97 21.03 14.90 -0.63
CA GLY A 97 20.67 15.33 -1.99
C GLY A 97 20.26 14.16 -2.92
N GLU A 98 20.00 12.97 -2.38
CA GLU A 98 19.54 11.81 -3.15
C GLU A 98 18.08 11.98 -3.56
N SER A 99 17.75 11.73 -4.82
CA SER A 99 16.36 11.80 -5.29
C SER A 99 15.55 10.58 -4.84
N LEU A 100 14.21 10.73 -4.84
CA LEU A 100 13.27 9.62 -4.58
C LEU A 100 13.53 8.42 -5.49
N LEU A 101 13.81 8.68 -6.78
CA LEU A 101 14.05 7.62 -7.77
C LEU A 101 15.39 6.93 -7.55
N ASP A 102 16.43 7.66 -7.15
CA ASP A 102 17.73 7.06 -6.82
C ASP A 102 17.62 6.14 -5.61
N THR A 103 16.93 6.59 -4.56
CA THR A 103 16.66 5.78 -3.37
C THR A 103 15.94 4.48 -3.74
N VAL A 104 14.89 4.57 -4.56
CA VAL A 104 14.12 3.38 -4.97
C VAL A 104 14.91 2.48 -5.90
N ALA A 105 15.72 3.03 -6.80
CA ALA A 105 16.61 2.23 -7.66
C ALA A 105 17.62 1.41 -6.82
N ASN A 106 18.24 2.04 -5.82
CA ASN A 106 19.15 1.37 -4.89
C ASN A 106 18.45 0.25 -4.11
N LEU A 107 17.24 0.51 -3.57
CA LEU A 107 16.50 -0.48 -2.82
C LEU A 107 15.94 -1.61 -3.71
N SER A 108 15.58 -1.29 -4.96
CA SER A 108 15.16 -2.31 -5.94
C SER A 108 16.30 -3.29 -6.26
N ALA A 109 17.55 -2.80 -6.30
CA ALA A 109 18.73 -3.65 -6.46
C ALA A 109 18.96 -4.59 -5.26
N MET A 110 18.35 -4.33 -4.11
CA MET A 110 18.34 -5.20 -2.92
C MET A 110 17.19 -6.22 -2.93
N ALA A 111 16.65 -6.52 -4.10
CA ALA A 111 15.57 -7.50 -4.32
C ALA A 111 14.25 -7.17 -3.58
N ALA A 112 13.80 -5.92 -3.66
CA ALA A 112 12.50 -5.51 -3.16
C ALA A 112 11.38 -6.15 -3.99
N ASP A 113 10.36 -6.70 -3.31
CA ASP A 113 9.12 -7.16 -3.94
C ASP A 113 7.99 -6.13 -3.79
N ILE A 114 7.93 -5.44 -2.64
CA ILE A 114 6.86 -4.50 -2.33
C ILE A 114 7.45 -3.23 -1.70
N PHE A 115 7.06 -2.09 -2.24
CA PHE A 115 7.26 -0.78 -1.61
C PHE A 115 5.96 -0.27 -1.02
N VAL A 116 5.96 0.04 0.27
CA VAL A 116 4.90 0.81 0.95
C VAL A 116 5.42 2.22 1.11
N VAL A 117 4.78 3.19 0.47
CA VAL A 117 5.30 4.54 0.34
C VAL A 117 4.38 5.55 0.99
N ARG A 118 4.91 6.34 1.92
CA ARG A 118 4.27 7.54 2.43
C ARG A 118 5.12 8.76 2.14
N HIS A 119 4.55 9.77 1.46
CA HIS A 119 5.26 10.95 1.01
C HIS A 119 4.44 12.22 1.20
N GLY A 120 5.09 13.36 1.47
CA GLY A 120 4.43 14.68 1.56
C GLY A 120 3.95 15.23 0.23
N GLU A 121 4.58 14.83 -0.87
CA GLU A 121 4.21 15.26 -2.21
C GLU A 121 3.19 14.34 -2.84
N SER A 122 2.09 14.92 -3.34
CA SER A 122 1.04 14.22 -4.07
C SER A 122 1.60 13.61 -5.36
N GLY A 123 1.26 12.34 -5.62
CA GLY A 123 1.69 11.63 -6.82
C GLY A 123 3.04 10.89 -6.71
N ALA A 124 3.78 11.03 -5.59
CA ALA A 124 5.04 10.32 -5.42
C ALA A 124 4.93 8.80 -5.58
N PRO A 125 3.93 8.08 -5.02
CA PRO A 125 3.74 6.66 -5.26
C PRO A 125 3.44 6.31 -6.72
N TYR A 126 2.76 7.19 -7.46
CA TYR A 126 2.51 7.02 -8.90
C TYR A 126 3.81 7.12 -9.71
N LEU A 127 4.66 8.09 -9.37
CA LEU A 127 5.97 8.23 -9.98
C LEU A 127 6.79 6.96 -9.76
N LEU A 128 6.81 6.42 -8.55
CA LEU A 128 7.52 5.18 -8.25
C LEU A 128 6.96 3.99 -9.04
N ALA A 129 5.65 3.83 -9.09
CA ALA A 129 5.00 2.75 -9.81
C ALA A 129 5.36 2.69 -11.31
N GLN A 130 5.75 3.85 -11.91
CA GLN A 130 6.20 3.95 -13.30
C GLN A 130 7.68 3.56 -13.48
N HIS A 131 8.48 3.52 -12.41
CA HIS A 131 9.93 3.32 -12.47
C HIS A 131 10.41 2.03 -11.82
N VAL A 132 9.55 1.32 -11.08
CA VAL A 132 9.90 0.02 -10.51
C VAL A 132 9.84 -1.09 -11.57
N ALA A 133 10.59 -2.17 -11.32
CA ALA A 133 10.55 -3.35 -12.18
C ALA A 133 9.15 -3.99 -12.19
N PRO A 134 8.75 -4.68 -13.27
CA PRO A 134 7.39 -5.22 -13.43
C PRO A 134 6.92 -6.19 -12.34
N HIS A 135 7.83 -6.80 -11.60
CA HIS A 135 7.54 -7.72 -10.50
C HIS A 135 7.40 -7.01 -9.15
N VAL A 136 7.71 -5.72 -9.09
CA VAL A 136 7.67 -4.93 -7.86
C VAL A 136 6.33 -4.22 -7.75
N HIS A 137 5.73 -4.30 -6.56
CA HIS A 137 4.43 -3.70 -6.27
C HIS A 137 4.59 -2.45 -5.41
N VAL A 138 3.74 -1.45 -5.65
CA VAL A 138 3.73 -0.20 -4.87
C VAL A 138 2.39 -0.05 -4.17
N ILE A 139 2.44 0.23 -2.86
CA ILE A 139 1.26 0.54 -2.03
C ILE A 139 1.41 1.98 -1.53
N ASN A 140 0.42 2.81 -1.81
CA ASN A 140 0.35 4.17 -1.30
C ASN A 140 -0.16 4.16 0.15
N ALA A 141 0.68 4.58 1.09
CA ALA A 141 0.37 4.73 2.51
C ALA A 141 0.06 6.19 2.91
N GLY A 142 -0.27 7.01 1.92
CA GLY A 142 -0.59 8.43 2.03
C GLY A 142 0.38 9.30 1.25
N ASP A 143 -0.13 10.14 0.34
CA ASP A 143 0.64 11.07 -0.47
C ASP A 143 0.04 12.48 -0.45
N GLY A 144 0.58 13.31 0.41
CA GLY A 144 0.18 14.71 0.55
C GLY A 144 -1.32 14.88 0.81
N ARG A 145 -1.99 15.62 -0.10
CA ARG A 145 -3.44 15.88 -0.06
C ARG A 145 -4.22 15.05 -1.09
N HIS A 146 -3.60 14.04 -1.68
CA HIS A 146 -4.15 13.32 -2.81
C HIS A 146 -4.90 12.06 -2.38
N ALA A 147 -4.21 11.03 -1.86
CA ALA A 147 -4.84 9.75 -1.56
C ALA A 147 -4.20 9.01 -0.37
N HIS A 148 -5.00 8.23 0.31
CA HIS A 148 -4.57 7.23 1.28
C HIS A 148 -5.49 6.00 1.15
N PRO A 149 -5.30 5.17 0.09
CA PRO A 149 -6.25 4.13 -0.28
C PRO A 149 -6.48 3.11 0.83
N THR A 150 -5.44 2.73 1.58
CA THR A 150 -5.60 1.77 2.67
C THR A 150 -6.40 2.33 3.84
N GLN A 151 -6.35 3.65 4.10
CA GLN A 151 -7.23 4.28 5.09
C GLN A 151 -8.67 4.30 4.60
N GLY A 152 -8.91 4.70 3.35
CA GLY A 152 -10.27 4.66 2.78
C GLY A 152 -10.88 3.26 2.80
N LEU A 153 -10.09 2.23 2.50
CA LEU A 153 -10.53 0.83 2.59
C LEU A 153 -10.82 0.41 4.04
N LEU A 154 -10.02 0.85 5.01
CA LEU A 154 -10.25 0.60 6.44
C LEU A 154 -11.56 1.24 6.91
N ASP A 155 -11.82 2.48 6.50
CA ASP A 155 -13.05 3.18 6.82
C ASP A 155 -14.27 2.48 6.19
N MET A 156 -14.15 2.09 4.91
CA MET A 156 -15.18 1.31 4.22
C MET A 156 -15.43 -0.06 4.86
N TYR A 157 -14.38 -0.74 5.34
CA TYR A 157 -14.51 -1.99 6.08
C TYR A 157 -15.32 -1.76 7.37
N THR A 158 -15.00 -0.72 8.13
CA THR A 158 -15.70 -0.37 9.37
C THR A 158 -17.15 -0.01 9.10
N ILE A 159 -17.42 0.84 8.09
CA ILE A 159 -18.77 1.22 7.70
C ILE A 159 -19.58 -0.02 7.30
N ARG A 160 -19.00 -0.93 6.50
CA ARG A 160 -19.65 -2.17 6.06
C ARG A 160 -20.01 -3.09 7.24
N HIS A 161 -19.21 -3.09 8.30
CA HIS A 161 -19.49 -3.88 9.50
C HIS A 161 -20.78 -3.42 10.19
N PHE A 162 -21.02 -2.11 10.26
CA PHE A 162 -22.20 -1.53 10.92
C PHE A 162 -23.37 -1.23 9.97
N LYS A 163 -23.09 -0.93 8.70
CA LYS A 163 -24.07 -0.55 7.68
C LYS A 163 -23.96 -1.51 6.49
N LYS A 164 -24.92 -2.39 6.34
CA LYS A 164 -24.90 -3.41 5.27
C LYS A 164 -25.12 -2.81 3.87
N ASP A 165 -25.81 -1.67 3.78
CA ASP A 165 -26.12 -0.98 2.54
C ASP A 165 -25.43 0.39 2.50
N PHE A 166 -24.70 0.64 1.42
CA PHE A 166 -23.99 1.90 1.18
C PHE A 166 -24.81 2.92 0.37
N SER A 167 -25.96 2.53 -0.21
CA SER A 167 -26.70 3.33 -1.19
C SER A 167 -27.32 4.61 -0.61
N ARG A 168 -27.46 4.71 0.70
CA ARG A 168 -28.07 5.85 1.41
C ARG A 168 -27.20 6.41 2.54
N LEU A 169 -25.89 6.19 2.45
CA LEU A 169 -24.99 6.72 3.46
C LEU A 169 -24.69 8.19 3.21
N VAL A 170 -24.71 8.95 4.30
CA VAL A 170 -24.15 10.28 4.38
C VAL A 170 -22.95 10.16 5.32
N VAL A 171 -21.77 10.51 4.82
CA VAL A 171 -20.51 10.51 5.59
C VAL A 171 -20.06 11.96 5.69
N ALA A 172 -19.88 12.46 6.92
CA ALA A 172 -19.42 13.82 7.21
C ALA A 172 -17.99 13.79 7.78
#